data_92f4dbb27d5fb3e3f019e836a351cfaf
#
_entry.id   92f4dbb27d5fb3e3f019e836a351cfaf
#
_cell.length_a   1.000
_cell.length_b   1.000
_cell.length_c   1.000
_cell.angle_alpha   90.00
_cell.angle_beta   90.00
_cell.angle_gamma   90.00
#
_symmetry.space_group_name_H-M   'P 1'
#
loop_
_entity.id
_entity.type
_entity.pdbx_description
1 polymer ?
#
loop_
_entity_poly.entity_id
_entity_poly.type
_entity_poly.pdbx_seq_one_letter_code
_entity_poly.pdbx_strand_id
1 'polypeptide(L)'
;PAKLAEIQNQGGSEIFMGIVSAKCRTATAWLRDTLLGQGTDKPWSLTSTPIPEVPPDVAMAMQNIMRQNLMQYYAEGGEQPSPEELRQLASGMKDTAMRAMKFEAEKRIERMEAKLEDQMVEGGWTKALFEFTNDIATFPYAIMKGPIPRKRKTMKYVEGGLEVVEVVRDEWERVDPFKFYWSPWGDDIQHMPVVEVHHLTRDDVESMIGVEGYDEASVRSLLIDFGGGGLNWLDQDSSDYEEVSGIDLDNASSDVIAAIQLWDTIPGDLLIEWGLSEEEIPDPQKSYPCEVWMVKNTVIRAVLNYDPLGRKPYYVTSFEKIPGRLDGNGV
;
A
#
# COMPACT_ATOMS: atom_id res chain seq x y z
N PRO A 1 10.98 33.05 -4.15
CA PRO A 1 11.95 34.04 -4.65
C PRO A 1 11.28 35.10 -5.53
N ALA A 2 10.51 34.73 -6.57
CA ALA A 2 9.88 35.66 -7.50
C ALA A 2 8.95 36.68 -6.82
N LYS A 3 8.04 36.24 -5.95
CA LYS A 3 7.13 37.09 -5.17
C LYS A 3 7.88 38.04 -4.21
N LEU A 4 9.01 37.59 -3.65
CA LEU A 4 9.82 38.43 -2.78
C LEU A 4 10.47 39.57 -3.56
N ALA A 5 10.99 39.26 -4.76
CA ALA A 5 11.53 40.27 -5.68
C ALA A 5 10.47 41.27 -6.17
N GLU A 6 9.22 40.79 -6.37
CA GLU A 6 8.09 41.67 -6.73
C GLU A 6 7.70 42.59 -5.58
N ILE A 7 7.65 42.09 -4.34
CA ILE A 7 7.40 42.88 -3.14
C ILE A 7 8.52 43.91 -2.90
N GLN A 8 9.76 43.54 -3.10
CA GLN A 8 10.94 44.45 -3.04
C GLN A 8 10.86 45.55 -4.09
N ASN A 9 10.50 45.20 -5.32
CA ASN A 9 10.30 46.17 -6.42
C ASN A 9 9.16 47.16 -6.15
N GLN A 10 8.18 46.77 -5.35
CA GLN A 10 7.07 47.65 -4.92
C GLN A 10 7.40 48.44 -3.63
N GLY A 11 8.62 48.37 -3.12
CA GLY A 11 9.02 49.04 -1.87
C GLY A 11 8.53 48.42 -0.60
N GLY A 12 8.14 47.10 -0.65
CA GLY A 12 7.70 46.34 0.50
C GLY A 12 8.85 45.96 1.44
N SER A 13 8.49 45.50 2.65
CA SER A 13 9.44 45.04 3.66
C SER A 13 10.05 43.71 3.29
N GLU A 14 11.35 43.54 3.56
CA GLU A 14 12.06 42.24 3.44
C GLU A 14 11.74 41.28 4.60
N ILE A 15 10.99 41.73 5.61
CA ILE A 15 10.62 40.91 6.76
C ILE A 15 9.48 39.98 6.34
N PHE A 16 9.79 38.71 6.30
CA PHE A 16 8.83 37.63 5.99
C PHE A 16 8.47 36.88 7.27
N MET A 17 7.19 36.86 7.61
CA MET A 17 6.68 36.06 8.72
C MET A 17 6.12 34.74 8.18
N GLY A 18 6.76 33.62 8.51
CA GLY A 18 6.36 32.27 8.10
C GLY A 18 5.12 31.74 8.85
N ILE A 19 4.00 32.50 8.85
CA ILE A 19 2.78 32.15 9.60
C ILE A 19 2.19 30.83 9.08
N VAL A 20 2.14 30.64 7.78
CA VAL A 20 1.63 29.39 7.18
C VAL A 20 2.47 28.18 7.60
N SER A 21 3.80 28.30 7.56
CA SER A 21 4.71 27.23 8.00
C SER A 21 4.48 26.85 9.47
N ALA A 22 4.22 27.83 10.36
CA ALA A 22 3.91 27.56 11.75
C ALA A 22 2.56 26.83 11.91
N LYS A 23 1.54 27.22 11.15
CA LYS A 23 0.23 26.55 11.14
C LYS A 23 0.32 25.12 10.63
N CYS A 24 1.00 24.89 9.49
CA CYS A 24 1.20 23.55 8.95
C CYS A 24 1.92 22.63 9.95
N ARG A 25 2.98 23.12 10.60
CA ARG A 25 3.68 22.34 11.64
C ARG A 25 2.78 21.99 12.83
N THR A 26 1.94 22.93 13.26
CA THR A 26 0.99 22.69 14.35
C THR A 26 -0.07 21.67 13.95
N ALA A 27 -0.63 21.79 12.74
CA ALA A 27 -1.59 20.83 12.20
C ALA A 27 -0.97 19.44 12.05
N THR A 28 0.25 19.33 11.53
CA THR A 28 1.00 18.07 11.46
C THR A 28 1.19 17.44 12.82
N ALA A 29 1.57 18.25 13.84
CA ALA A 29 1.75 17.75 15.20
C ALA A 29 0.43 17.20 15.77
N TRP A 30 -0.69 17.90 15.58
CA TRP A 30 -2.01 17.42 15.99
C TRP A 30 -2.47 16.16 15.27
N LEU A 31 -2.25 16.08 13.97
CA LEU A 31 -2.55 14.87 13.18
C LEU A 31 -1.76 13.67 13.72
N ARG A 32 -0.47 13.85 13.97
CA ARG A 32 0.39 12.80 14.53
C ARG A 32 -0.06 12.36 15.92
N ASP A 33 -0.34 13.32 16.79
CA ASP A 33 -0.81 13.03 18.14
C ASP A 33 -2.16 12.30 18.14
N THR A 34 -3.05 12.67 17.21
CA THR A 34 -4.36 12.02 17.04
C THR A 34 -4.26 10.62 16.46
N LEU A 35 -3.42 10.43 15.43
CA LEU A 35 -3.32 9.15 14.70
C LEU A 35 -2.42 8.13 15.39
N LEU A 36 -1.35 8.59 16.05
CA LEU A 36 -0.34 7.69 16.62
C LEU A 36 -0.41 7.64 18.15
N GLY A 37 -1.23 8.50 18.79
CA GLY A 37 -1.42 8.55 20.23
C GLY A 37 -0.17 8.89 21.03
N GLN A 38 -0.30 8.99 22.35
CA GLN A 38 0.86 9.09 23.24
C GLN A 38 1.37 7.70 23.60
N GLY A 39 2.03 7.05 22.65
CA GLY A 39 3.00 6.05 23.04
C GLY A 39 2.79 4.61 22.62
N THR A 40 1.66 4.04 22.37
CA THR A 40 1.59 2.61 21.96
C THR A 40 0.30 2.22 21.26
N ASP A 41 -0.66 3.10 21.21
CA ASP A 41 -1.95 2.73 20.64
C ASP A 41 -1.89 2.80 19.12
N LYS A 42 -2.11 1.64 18.51
CA LYS A 42 -2.24 1.50 17.07
C LYS A 42 -3.49 2.27 16.63
N PRO A 43 -3.45 3.00 15.49
CA PRO A 43 -4.64 3.66 14.94
C PRO A 43 -5.64 2.67 14.34
N TRP A 44 -5.42 1.38 14.51
CA TRP A 44 -6.24 0.31 13.98
C TRP A 44 -6.31 -0.88 14.95
N SER A 45 -7.38 -1.64 14.87
CA SER A 45 -7.55 -2.90 15.58
C SER A 45 -8.32 -3.89 14.71
N LEU A 46 -8.08 -5.18 14.94
CA LEU A 46 -8.85 -6.23 14.30
C LEU A 46 -9.95 -6.68 15.25
N THR A 47 -11.14 -6.93 14.70
CA THR A 47 -12.26 -7.51 15.43
C THR A 47 -12.70 -8.79 14.76
N SER A 48 -13.12 -9.79 15.57
CA SER A 48 -13.67 -11.02 15.02
C SER A 48 -14.97 -10.73 14.26
N THR A 49 -15.10 -11.30 13.07
CA THR A 49 -16.38 -11.29 12.38
C THR A 49 -17.39 -12.06 13.20
N PRO A 50 -18.58 -11.50 13.50
CA PRO A 50 -19.62 -12.25 14.19
C PRO A 50 -19.96 -13.52 13.43
N ILE A 51 -19.92 -14.68 14.11
CA ILE A 51 -20.35 -15.95 13.54
C ILE A 51 -21.82 -16.12 13.93
N PRO A 52 -22.77 -15.94 12.98
CA PRO A 52 -24.20 -15.98 13.32
C PRO A 52 -24.70 -17.38 13.68
N GLU A 53 -24.05 -18.40 13.11
CA GLU A 53 -24.43 -19.82 13.31
C GLU A 53 -23.19 -20.69 13.49
N VAL A 54 -23.37 -21.80 14.19
CA VAL A 54 -22.31 -22.80 14.37
C VAL A 54 -22.04 -23.48 13.02
N PRO A 55 -20.78 -23.51 12.54
CA PRO A 55 -20.43 -24.20 11.30
C PRO A 55 -20.89 -25.66 11.28
N PRO A 56 -21.25 -26.21 10.10
CA PRO A 56 -21.80 -27.57 10.00
C PRO A 56 -20.90 -28.68 10.54
N ASP A 57 -19.57 -28.52 10.39
CA ASP A 57 -18.56 -29.44 10.90
C ASP A 57 -18.54 -29.47 12.44
N VAL A 58 -18.60 -28.28 13.06
CA VAL A 58 -18.69 -28.14 14.52
C VAL A 58 -20.04 -28.67 15.05
N ALA A 59 -21.13 -28.39 14.33
CA ALA A 59 -22.44 -28.91 14.67
C ALA A 59 -22.47 -30.43 14.62
N MET A 60 -21.87 -31.08 13.63
CA MET A 60 -21.73 -32.52 13.55
C MET A 60 -20.87 -33.11 14.69
N ALA A 61 -19.74 -32.45 14.99
CA ALA A 61 -18.91 -32.85 16.13
C ALA A 61 -19.66 -32.78 17.46
N MET A 62 -20.44 -31.72 17.68
CA MET A 62 -21.30 -31.57 18.84
C MET A 62 -22.34 -32.68 18.91
N GLN A 63 -23.03 -33.03 17.82
CA GLN A 63 -23.99 -34.14 17.77
C GLN A 63 -23.33 -35.46 18.11
N ASN A 64 -22.12 -35.73 17.61
CA ASN A 64 -21.39 -36.94 17.93
C ASN A 64 -21.00 -37.02 19.42
N ILE A 65 -20.51 -35.92 20.00
CA ILE A 65 -20.20 -35.84 21.43
C ILE A 65 -21.47 -36.06 22.28
N MET A 66 -22.56 -35.40 21.90
CA MET A 66 -23.85 -35.56 22.59
C MET A 66 -24.31 -37.01 22.54
N ARG A 67 -24.20 -37.65 21.39
CA ARG A 67 -24.57 -39.05 21.21
C ARG A 67 -23.68 -39.98 22.04
N GLN A 68 -22.41 -39.76 22.12
CA GLN A 68 -21.47 -40.53 22.95
C GLN A 68 -21.78 -40.35 24.44
N ASN A 69 -22.01 -39.14 24.92
CA ASN A 69 -22.36 -38.86 26.30
C ASN A 69 -23.69 -39.50 26.68
N LEU A 70 -24.69 -39.47 25.80
CA LEU A 70 -25.97 -40.15 26.01
C LEU A 70 -25.83 -41.69 26.09
N MET A 71 -25.00 -42.27 25.21
CA MET A 71 -24.72 -43.71 25.24
C MET A 71 -24.03 -44.13 26.54
N GLN A 72 -23.10 -43.34 27.02
CA GLN A 72 -22.40 -43.57 28.28
C GLN A 72 -23.36 -43.44 29.46
N TYR A 73 -24.23 -42.44 29.48
CA TYR A 73 -25.26 -42.24 30.53
C TYR A 73 -26.21 -43.42 30.60
N TYR A 74 -26.66 -44.00 29.47
CA TYR A 74 -27.48 -45.20 29.43
C TYR A 74 -26.74 -46.46 29.90
N ALA A 75 -25.45 -46.56 29.55
CA ALA A 75 -24.63 -47.70 30.01
C ALA A 75 -24.42 -47.70 31.54
N GLU A 76 -24.47 -46.54 32.18
CA GLU A 76 -24.37 -46.36 33.64
C GLU A 76 -25.74 -46.50 34.35
N GLY A 77 -26.82 -46.87 33.63
CA GLY A 77 -28.14 -47.13 34.20
C GLY A 77 -29.02 -45.88 34.38
N GLY A 78 -28.70 -44.79 33.67
CA GLY A 78 -29.52 -43.56 33.69
C GLY A 78 -30.88 -43.72 33.00
N GLU A 79 -31.90 -43.07 33.55
CA GLU A 79 -33.23 -43.01 32.94
C GLU A 79 -33.24 -42.14 31.68
N GLN A 80 -34.22 -42.35 30.81
CA GLN A 80 -34.34 -41.64 29.56
C GLN A 80 -34.61 -40.13 29.80
N PRO A 81 -33.71 -39.19 29.39
CA PRO A 81 -33.90 -37.78 29.63
C PRO A 81 -35.14 -37.25 28.91
N SER A 82 -35.83 -36.34 29.54
CA SER A 82 -36.99 -35.68 28.95
C SER A 82 -36.63 -34.84 27.72
N PRO A 83 -37.56 -34.59 26.79
CA PRO A 83 -37.30 -33.74 25.62
C PRO A 83 -36.86 -32.31 25.98
N GLU A 84 -37.26 -31.82 27.15
CA GLU A 84 -36.84 -30.48 27.65
C GLU A 84 -35.39 -30.49 28.16
N GLU A 85 -34.97 -31.52 28.87
CA GLU A 85 -33.60 -31.72 29.33
C GLU A 85 -32.63 -31.85 28.14
N LEU A 86 -33.05 -32.60 27.10
CA LEU A 86 -32.25 -32.71 25.87
C LEU A 86 -32.08 -31.34 25.15
N ARG A 87 -33.13 -30.52 25.11
CA ARG A 87 -33.07 -29.18 24.55
C ARG A 87 -32.15 -28.25 25.35
N GLN A 88 -32.25 -28.32 26.69
CA GLN A 88 -31.38 -27.53 27.58
C GLN A 88 -29.91 -27.96 27.43
N LEU A 89 -29.64 -29.27 27.34
CA LEU A 89 -28.30 -29.79 27.11
C LEU A 89 -27.73 -29.33 25.76
N ALA A 90 -28.54 -29.43 24.69
CA ALA A 90 -28.13 -28.98 23.35
C ALA A 90 -27.88 -27.47 23.32
N SER A 91 -28.71 -26.67 23.96
CA SER A 91 -28.53 -25.22 24.09
C SER A 91 -27.24 -24.87 24.87
N GLY A 92 -27.00 -25.51 26.00
CA GLY A 92 -25.78 -25.33 26.79
C GLY A 92 -24.53 -25.74 26.06
N MET A 93 -24.57 -26.83 25.29
CA MET A 93 -23.44 -27.22 24.41
C MET A 93 -23.19 -26.21 23.28
N LYS A 94 -24.27 -25.71 22.66
CA LYS A 94 -24.17 -24.64 21.63
C LYS A 94 -23.52 -23.39 22.21
N ASP A 95 -23.97 -22.94 23.39
CA ASP A 95 -23.40 -21.75 24.05
C ASP A 95 -21.91 -21.94 24.42
N THR A 96 -21.56 -23.14 24.87
CA THR A 96 -20.18 -23.49 25.20
C THR A 96 -19.32 -23.53 23.96
N ALA A 97 -19.79 -24.12 22.87
CA ALA A 97 -19.08 -24.13 21.59
C ALA A 97 -18.91 -22.71 21.02
N MET A 98 -19.96 -21.89 21.09
CA MET A 98 -19.86 -20.48 20.63
C MET A 98 -18.85 -19.69 21.44
N ARG A 99 -18.78 -19.88 22.77
CA ARG A 99 -17.75 -19.23 23.61
C ARG A 99 -16.36 -19.72 23.27
N ALA A 100 -16.18 -21.03 23.07
CA ALA A 100 -14.88 -21.58 22.69
C ALA A 100 -14.40 -21.08 21.33
N MET A 101 -15.31 -21.02 20.35
CA MET A 101 -15.02 -20.47 19.03
C MET A 101 -14.67 -18.99 19.09
N LYS A 102 -15.39 -18.19 19.88
CA LYS A 102 -15.10 -16.78 20.08
C LYS A 102 -13.71 -16.58 20.69
N PHE A 103 -13.39 -17.33 21.73
CA PHE A 103 -12.09 -17.29 22.39
C PHE A 103 -10.94 -17.67 21.43
N GLU A 104 -11.16 -18.70 20.60
CA GLU A 104 -10.14 -19.08 19.60
C GLU A 104 -10.00 -18.02 18.49
N ALA A 105 -11.12 -17.41 18.06
CA ALA A 105 -11.10 -16.31 17.12
C ALA A 105 -10.34 -15.10 17.69
N GLU A 106 -10.57 -14.73 18.94
CA GLU A 106 -9.84 -13.66 19.63
C GLU A 106 -8.34 -13.95 19.68
N LYS A 107 -7.94 -15.18 20.04
CA LYS A 107 -6.52 -15.59 20.00
C LYS A 107 -5.88 -15.52 18.59
N ARG A 108 -6.66 -15.86 17.56
CA ARG A 108 -6.18 -15.76 16.17
C ARG A 108 -5.99 -14.30 15.78
N ILE A 109 -6.89 -13.42 16.20
CA ILE A 109 -6.81 -11.98 15.99
C ILE A 109 -5.56 -11.40 16.65
N GLU A 110 -5.29 -11.70 17.91
CA GLU A 110 -4.08 -11.24 18.61
C GLU A 110 -2.80 -11.63 17.86
N ARG A 111 -2.73 -12.88 17.37
CA ARG A 111 -1.58 -13.33 16.57
C ARG A 111 -1.48 -12.63 15.22
N MET A 112 -2.62 -12.36 14.59
CA MET A 112 -2.69 -11.67 13.30
C MET A 112 -2.29 -10.20 13.47
N GLU A 113 -2.78 -9.53 14.51
CA GLU A 113 -2.37 -8.15 14.84
C GLU A 113 -0.87 -8.05 15.08
N ALA A 114 -0.31 -8.95 15.91
CA ALA A 114 1.12 -8.95 16.18
C ALA A 114 1.95 -9.16 14.90
N LYS A 115 1.51 -10.06 14.01
CA LYS A 115 2.19 -10.30 12.75
C LYS A 115 2.10 -9.10 11.79
N LEU A 116 0.93 -8.48 11.69
CA LEU A 116 0.74 -7.29 10.86
C LEU A 116 1.58 -6.11 11.38
N GLU A 117 1.63 -5.93 12.70
CA GLU A 117 2.46 -4.89 13.31
C GLU A 117 3.94 -5.10 12.99
N ASP A 118 4.44 -6.32 13.11
CA ASP A 118 5.81 -6.67 12.78
C ASP A 118 6.12 -6.38 11.29
N GLN A 119 5.24 -6.78 10.39
CA GLN A 119 5.36 -6.48 8.96
C GLN A 119 5.32 -4.97 8.67
N MET A 120 4.45 -4.21 9.33
CA MET A 120 4.35 -2.76 9.15
C MET A 120 5.60 -2.04 9.66
N VAL A 121 6.15 -2.46 10.81
CA VAL A 121 7.39 -1.90 11.36
C VAL A 121 8.56 -2.20 10.43
N GLU A 122 8.71 -3.45 9.99
CA GLU A 122 9.77 -3.86 9.06
C GLU A 122 9.64 -3.20 7.68
N GLY A 123 8.41 -2.96 7.21
CA GLY A 123 8.09 -2.34 5.93
C GLY A 123 8.15 -0.82 5.90
N GLY A 124 8.51 -0.18 7.03
CA GLY A 124 8.68 1.27 7.10
C GLY A 124 7.38 2.09 7.15
N TRP A 125 6.24 1.46 7.49
CA TRP A 125 4.93 2.10 7.56
C TRP A 125 4.92 3.34 8.46
N THR A 126 5.54 3.27 9.63
CA THR A 126 5.60 4.40 10.57
C THR A 126 6.28 5.62 9.94
N LYS A 127 7.41 5.41 9.24
CA LYS A 127 8.11 6.50 8.53
C LYS A 127 7.22 7.09 7.44
N ALA A 128 6.63 6.24 6.59
CA ALA A 128 5.75 6.67 5.51
C ALA A 128 4.55 7.45 6.06
N LEU A 129 3.96 7.02 7.18
CA LEU A 129 2.85 7.72 7.83
C LEU A 129 3.27 9.10 8.39
N PHE A 130 4.46 9.23 8.96
CA PHE A 130 4.98 10.53 9.43
C PHE A 130 5.15 11.51 8.27
N GLU A 131 5.69 11.07 7.15
CA GLU A 131 5.85 11.88 5.95
C GLU A 131 4.49 12.24 5.34
N PHE A 132 3.60 11.28 5.24
CA PHE A 132 2.22 11.44 4.78
C PHE A 132 1.42 12.47 5.59
N THR A 133 1.50 12.44 6.93
CA THR A 133 0.82 13.42 7.79
C THR A 133 1.35 14.84 7.59
N ASN A 134 2.62 14.99 7.25
CA ASN A 134 3.19 16.28 6.90
C ASN A 134 2.62 16.81 5.58
N ASP A 135 2.45 15.92 4.60
CA ASP A 135 1.90 16.28 3.30
C ASP A 135 0.43 16.65 3.39
N ILE A 136 -0.38 15.97 4.22
CA ILE A 136 -1.79 16.32 4.46
C ILE A 136 -1.94 17.78 4.90
N ALA A 137 -1.04 18.26 5.76
CA ALA A 137 -1.08 19.62 6.25
C ALA A 137 -0.52 20.64 5.25
N THR A 138 0.39 20.23 4.37
CA THR A 138 1.16 21.15 3.53
C THR A 138 0.60 21.26 2.10
N PHE A 139 0.14 20.13 1.55
CA PHE A 139 -0.32 20.03 0.17
C PHE A 139 -1.84 19.86 0.07
N PRO A 140 -2.43 20.11 -1.10
CA PRO A 140 -3.86 19.86 -1.35
C PRO A 140 -4.25 18.39 -1.23
N TYR A 141 -3.28 17.50 -1.29
CA TYR A 141 -3.43 16.05 -1.15
C TYR A 141 -2.12 15.43 -0.68
N ALA A 142 -2.24 14.28 -0.04
CA ALA A 142 -1.13 13.44 0.36
C ALA A 142 -1.34 12.02 -0.16
N ILE A 143 -0.25 11.35 -0.51
CA ILE A 143 -0.29 10.04 -1.14
C ILE A 143 0.64 9.10 -0.39
N MET A 144 0.10 7.94 -0.02
CA MET A 144 0.87 6.80 0.50
C MET A 144 0.71 5.61 -0.42
N LYS A 145 1.81 4.93 -0.71
CA LYS A 145 1.87 3.75 -1.55
C LYS A 145 2.26 2.55 -0.69
N GLY A 146 1.52 1.46 -0.83
CA GLY A 146 1.80 0.20 -0.13
C GLY A 146 0.51 -0.59 0.18
N PRO A 147 0.63 -1.85 0.63
CA PRO A 147 1.88 -2.62 0.69
C PRO A 147 2.43 -2.97 -0.71
N ILE A 148 3.74 -2.87 -0.87
CA ILE A 148 4.43 -3.23 -2.11
C ILE A 148 5.40 -4.37 -1.77
N PRO A 149 5.26 -5.56 -2.37
CA PRO A 149 6.20 -6.65 -2.13
C PRO A 149 7.56 -6.34 -2.78
N ARG A 150 8.60 -6.19 -1.97
CA ARG A 150 9.98 -5.95 -2.43
C ARG A 150 10.92 -7.03 -1.90
N LYS A 151 11.82 -7.51 -2.76
CA LYS A 151 12.90 -8.41 -2.36
C LYS A 151 13.99 -7.60 -1.66
N ARG A 152 14.32 -7.97 -0.41
CA ARG A 152 15.36 -7.34 0.38
C ARG A 152 16.35 -8.37 0.88
N LYS A 153 17.64 -8.05 0.79
CA LYS A 153 18.69 -8.85 1.39
C LYS A 153 18.75 -8.57 2.89
N THR A 154 18.62 -9.60 3.70
CA THR A 154 18.74 -9.52 5.16
C THR A 154 19.72 -10.57 5.66
N MET A 155 20.36 -10.30 6.79
CA MET A 155 21.23 -11.28 7.44
C MET A 155 20.41 -12.09 8.44
N LYS A 156 20.43 -13.43 8.29
CA LYS A 156 19.87 -14.35 9.27
C LYS A 156 20.98 -15.13 9.94
N TYR A 157 20.81 -15.36 11.24
CA TYR A 157 21.70 -16.27 11.97
C TYR A 157 21.22 -17.71 11.75
N VAL A 158 22.08 -18.52 11.13
CA VAL A 158 21.86 -19.95 10.89
C VAL A 158 22.92 -20.72 11.66
N GLU A 159 22.67 -21.99 11.95
CA GLU A 159 23.67 -22.87 12.59
C GLU A 159 24.97 -22.87 11.77
N GLY A 160 25.97 -22.09 12.24
CA GLY A 160 27.26 -21.92 11.57
C GLY A 160 27.68 -20.49 11.24
N GLY A 161 26.81 -19.48 11.42
CA GLY A 161 27.17 -18.08 11.19
C GLY A 161 26.02 -17.19 10.66
N LEU A 162 26.41 -16.01 10.21
CA LEU A 162 25.48 -15.06 9.55
C LEU A 162 25.43 -15.38 8.06
N GLU A 163 24.23 -15.62 7.55
CA GLU A 163 23.97 -15.85 6.13
C GLU A 163 23.10 -14.74 5.57
N VAL A 164 23.44 -14.28 4.36
CA VAL A 164 22.63 -13.30 3.63
C VAL A 164 21.51 -14.05 2.91
N VAL A 165 20.28 -13.77 3.28
CA VAL A 165 19.09 -14.36 2.64
C VAL A 165 18.23 -13.26 2.00
N GLU A 166 17.61 -13.58 0.88
CA GLU A 166 16.61 -12.72 0.26
C GLU A 166 15.22 -13.01 0.85
N VAL A 167 14.57 -11.96 1.32
CA VAL A 167 13.22 -12.04 1.90
C VAL A 167 12.34 -11.04 1.18
N VAL A 168 11.12 -11.46 0.85
CA VAL A 168 10.09 -10.54 0.36
C VAL A 168 9.46 -9.86 1.57
N ARG A 169 9.44 -8.52 1.55
CA ARG A 169 8.81 -7.68 2.56
C ARG A 169 7.80 -6.76 1.91
N ASP A 170 6.70 -6.54 2.59
CA ASP A 170 5.72 -5.53 2.21
C ASP A 170 6.20 -4.17 2.71
N GLU A 171 6.44 -3.25 1.80
CA GLU A 171 6.95 -1.91 2.11
C GLU A 171 5.90 -0.84 1.85
N TRP A 172 5.96 0.23 2.64
CA TRP A 172 5.16 1.43 2.48
C TRP A 172 6.07 2.64 2.26
N GLU A 173 5.66 3.49 1.35
CA GLU A 173 6.41 4.70 1.03
C GLU A 173 5.48 5.90 0.82
N ARG A 174 6.01 7.08 1.13
CA ARG A 174 5.39 8.34 0.74
C ARG A 174 5.62 8.55 -0.75
N VAL A 175 4.58 8.97 -1.47
CA VAL A 175 4.70 9.42 -2.85
C VAL A 175 4.72 10.95 -2.87
N ASP A 176 5.66 11.51 -3.64
CA ASP A 176 5.76 12.96 -3.79
C ASP A 176 4.54 13.50 -4.56
N PRO A 177 3.77 14.44 -3.98
CA PRO A 177 2.62 15.03 -4.65
C PRO A 177 2.94 15.66 -6.01
N PHE A 178 4.15 16.16 -6.22
CA PHE A 178 4.58 16.73 -7.51
C PHE A 178 4.90 15.69 -8.58
N LYS A 179 5.03 14.42 -8.21
CA LYS A 179 5.39 13.31 -9.10
C LYS A 179 4.27 12.34 -9.35
N PHE A 180 3.06 12.71 -8.96
CA PHE A 180 1.90 11.84 -9.04
C PHE A 180 0.74 12.51 -9.77
N TYR A 181 0.26 11.86 -10.82
CA TYR A 181 -0.74 12.39 -11.73
C TYR A 181 -1.91 11.43 -11.86
N TRP A 182 -3.10 11.97 -11.97
CA TRP A 182 -4.33 11.22 -12.18
C TRP A 182 -5.26 11.94 -13.18
N SER A 183 -6.28 11.23 -13.67
CA SER A 183 -7.28 11.85 -14.52
C SER A 183 -8.10 12.90 -13.74
N PRO A 184 -8.25 14.13 -14.25
CA PRO A 184 -8.97 15.18 -13.55
C PRO A 184 -10.48 14.95 -13.43
N TRP A 185 -11.01 13.93 -14.07
CA TRP A 185 -12.44 13.63 -14.15
C TRP A 185 -12.92 12.61 -13.11
N GLY A 186 -12.06 12.09 -12.28
CA GLY A 186 -12.38 11.07 -11.29
C GLY A 186 -12.23 11.56 -9.85
N ASP A 187 -12.97 10.93 -8.95
CA ASP A 187 -12.95 11.16 -7.52
C ASP A 187 -12.43 9.95 -6.71
N ASP A 188 -12.22 8.82 -7.39
CA ASP A 188 -11.68 7.59 -6.81
C ASP A 188 -10.48 7.08 -7.62
N ILE A 189 -9.33 7.06 -6.97
CA ILE A 189 -8.05 6.61 -7.53
C ILE A 189 -8.11 5.16 -8.05
N GLN A 190 -9.00 4.34 -7.51
CA GLN A 190 -9.13 2.94 -7.91
C GLN A 190 -9.73 2.78 -9.32
N HIS A 191 -10.52 3.76 -9.77
CA HIS A 191 -11.27 3.70 -11.03
C HIS A 191 -10.68 4.56 -12.17
N MET A 192 -9.52 5.19 -11.94
CA MET A 192 -8.89 6.04 -12.94
C MET A 192 -7.43 5.66 -13.18
N PRO A 193 -6.86 5.97 -14.37
CA PRO A 193 -5.44 5.83 -14.60
C PRO A 193 -4.65 6.73 -13.65
N VAL A 194 -3.53 6.21 -13.15
CA VAL A 194 -2.60 6.96 -12.32
C VAL A 194 -1.17 6.77 -12.81
N VAL A 195 -0.42 7.83 -12.74
CA VAL A 195 0.96 7.90 -13.18
C VAL A 195 1.84 8.40 -12.04
N GLU A 196 2.90 7.69 -11.74
CA GLU A 196 3.95 8.12 -10.83
C GLU A 196 5.25 8.30 -11.61
N VAL A 197 5.91 9.43 -11.41
CA VAL A 197 7.20 9.72 -12.02
C VAL A 197 8.32 9.34 -11.06
N HIS A 198 9.24 8.52 -11.53
CA HIS A 198 10.43 8.10 -10.80
C HIS A 198 11.69 8.68 -11.42
N HIS A 199 12.60 9.12 -10.56
CA HIS A 199 13.93 9.50 -10.97
C HIS A 199 14.91 8.38 -10.56
N LEU A 200 15.34 7.61 -11.54
CA LEU A 200 16.20 6.44 -11.35
C LEU A 200 17.65 6.80 -11.65
N THR A 201 18.55 6.26 -10.86
CA THR A 201 19.95 6.26 -11.19
C THR A 201 20.27 5.15 -12.20
N ARG A 202 21.44 5.22 -12.84
CA ARG A 202 21.91 4.13 -13.71
C ARG A 202 21.94 2.78 -12.97
N ASP A 203 22.42 2.80 -11.73
CA ASP A 203 22.52 1.59 -10.89
C ASP A 203 21.13 1.01 -10.56
N ASP A 204 20.10 1.87 -10.38
CA ASP A 204 18.73 1.41 -10.19
C ASP A 204 18.23 0.66 -11.42
N VAL A 205 18.48 1.19 -12.63
CA VAL A 205 18.10 0.55 -13.88
C VAL A 205 18.90 -0.74 -14.12
N GLU A 206 20.20 -0.76 -13.83
CA GLU A 206 21.01 -1.98 -13.90
C GLU A 206 20.51 -3.06 -12.95
N SER A 207 20.03 -2.69 -11.78
CA SER A 207 19.47 -3.63 -10.79
C SER A 207 18.15 -4.30 -11.22
N MET A 208 17.47 -3.76 -12.24
CA MET A 208 16.27 -4.32 -12.84
C MET A 208 16.55 -5.50 -13.77
N ILE A 209 17.80 -5.64 -14.22
CA ILE A 209 18.20 -6.76 -15.10
C ILE A 209 18.08 -8.08 -14.35
N GLY A 210 17.33 -9.04 -14.94
CA GLY A 210 17.07 -10.35 -14.35
C GLY A 210 16.01 -10.35 -13.24
N VAL A 211 15.34 -9.23 -12.99
CA VAL A 211 14.17 -9.17 -12.11
C VAL A 211 12.92 -9.57 -12.91
N GLU A 212 12.14 -10.46 -12.36
CA GLU A 212 10.90 -10.95 -12.96
C GLU A 212 9.94 -9.81 -13.31
N GLY A 213 9.39 -9.86 -14.52
CA GLY A 213 8.47 -8.87 -15.04
C GLY A 213 9.15 -7.69 -15.78
N TYR A 214 10.47 -7.54 -15.70
CA TYR A 214 11.20 -6.58 -16.52
C TYR A 214 11.70 -7.23 -17.82
N ASP A 215 11.56 -6.51 -18.94
CA ASP A 215 12.16 -6.93 -20.20
C ASP A 215 13.66 -6.58 -20.23
N GLU A 216 14.48 -7.60 -20.05
CA GLU A 216 15.93 -7.46 -19.99
C GLU A 216 16.51 -6.82 -21.24
N ALA A 217 15.96 -7.12 -22.44
CA ALA A 217 16.45 -6.58 -23.70
C ALA A 217 16.21 -5.07 -23.76
N SER A 218 15.01 -4.62 -23.40
CA SER A 218 14.64 -3.21 -23.33
C SER A 218 15.49 -2.46 -22.28
N VAL A 219 15.68 -3.04 -21.09
CA VAL A 219 16.52 -2.42 -20.05
C VAL A 219 17.98 -2.28 -20.49
N ARG A 220 18.56 -3.31 -21.14
CA ARG A 220 19.93 -3.24 -21.66
C ARG A 220 20.08 -2.24 -22.82
N SER A 221 19.10 -2.18 -23.73
CA SER A 221 19.08 -1.18 -24.81
C SER A 221 19.05 0.23 -24.24
N LEU A 222 18.23 0.45 -23.24
CA LEU A 222 18.10 1.71 -22.53
C LEU A 222 19.42 2.17 -21.91
N LEU A 223 20.14 1.27 -21.24
CA LEU A 223 21.45 1.55 -20.65
C LEU A 223 22.53 1.88 -21.69
N ILE A 224 22.45 1.32 -22.90
CA ILE A 224 23.35 1.61 -24.02
C ILE A 224 23.05 2.99 -24.58
N ASP A 225 21.77 3.32 -24.79
CA ASP A 225 21.33 4.61 -25.35
C ASP A 225 21.71 5.79 -24.46
N PHE A 226 21.78 5.58 -23.15
CA PHE A 226 22.14 6.62 -22.18
C PHE A 226 23.62 6.82 -21.95
N GLY A 227 24.51 5.95 -22.44
CA GLY A 227 25.94 6.14 -22.60
C GLY A 227 26.72 6.82 -21.46
N GLY A 228 26.11 7.08 -20.32
CA GLY A 228 26.69 7.75 -19.15
C GLY A 228 26.15 9.15 -18.83
N GLY A 229 25.19 9.65 -19.59
CA GLY A 229 24.40 10.84 -19.24
C GLY A 229 22.99 10.48 -18.81
N GLY A 230 22.39 11.26 -17.93
CA GLY A 230 20.98 11.10 -17.56
C GLY A 230 20.03 11.42 -18.71
N LEU A 231 18.80 10.95 -18.62
CA LEU A 231 17.73 11.32 -19.52
C LEU A 231 16.53 11.84 -18.74
N ASN A 232 16.49 13.13 -18.53
CA ASN A 232 15.29 13.81 -18.10
C ASN A 232 14.51 14.28 -19.34
N TRP A 233 13.56 13.47 -19.80
CA TRP A 233 12.69 13.77 -20.95
C TRP A 233 11.36 14.41 -20.56
N LEU A 234 11.13 14.56 -19.24
CA LEU A 234 9.94 15.17 -18.63
C LEU A 234 10.23 16.61 -18.20
N ASP A 235 10.78 17.41 -19.10
CA ASP A 235 11.29 18.76 -18.83
C ASP A 235 10.27 19.78 -18.27
N GLN A 236 8.99 19.47 -18.23
CA GLN A 236 7.96 20.45 -17.86
C GLN A 236 7.74 20.60 -16.35
N ASP A 237 8.15 19.62 -15.55
CA ASP A 237 7.85 19.61 -14.10
C ASP A 237 9.00 20.10 -13.21
N SER A 238 10.19 20.30 -13.79
CA SER A 238 11.36 20.74 -13.01
C SER A 238 11.20 22.16 -12.46
N SER A 239 10.63 23.08 -13.24
CA SER A 239 10.54 24.49 -12.86
C SER A 239 9.67 24.75 -11.60
N ASP A 240 8.52 24.06 -11.47
CA ASP A 240 7.63 24.23 -10.32
C ASP A 240 8.23 23.60 -9.05
N TYR A 241 8.92 22.46 -9.21
CA TYR A 241 9.63 21.80 -8.12
C TYR A 241 10.83 22.61 -7.65
N GLU A 242 11.60 23.19 -8.58
CA GLU A 242 12.72 24.08 -8.29
C GLU A 242 12.27 25.34 -7.53
N GLU A 243 11.17 25.95 -7.98
CA GLU A 243 10.61 27.13 -7.32
C GLU A 243 10.19 26.85 -5.87
N VAL A 244 9.61 25.68 -5.61
CA VAL A 244 9.13 25.30 -4.28
C VAL A 244 10.23 24.73 -3.39
N SER A 245 11.11 23.89 -3.94
CA SER A 245 12.18 23.22 -3.18
C SER A 245 13.44 24.08 -2.99
N GLY A 246 13.66 25.04 -3.88
CA GLY A 246 14.89 25.83 -3.92
C GLY A 246 16.13 25.04 -4.37
N ILE A 247 15.91 23.85 -4.95
CA ILE A 247 16.98 22.98 -5.49
C ILE A 247 17.12 23.27 -6.97
N ASP A 248 18.33 23.65 -7.41
CA ASP A 248 18.66 23.79 -8.83
C ASP A 248 18.85 22.40 -9.45
N LEU A 249 17.84 21.94 -10.19
CA LEU A 249 17.82 20.63 -10.84
C LEU A 249 18.60 20.63 -12.17
N ASP A 250 18.83 21.78 -12.77
CA ASP A 250 19.60 21.88 -14.03
C ASP A 250 21.02 21.33 -13.90
N ASN A 251 21.63 21.48 -12.71
CA ASN A 251 22.93 20.89 -12.40
C ASN A 251 22.89 19.48 -11.85
N ALA A 252 21.71 19.00 -11.33
CA ALA A 252 21.55 17.69 -10.75
C ALA A 252 21.04 16.64 -11.77
N SER A 253 20.56 17.08 -12.94
CA SER A 253 19.86 16.23 -13.91
C SER A 253 20.77 15.39 -14.81
N SER A 254 22.09 15.53 -14.73
CA SER A 254 23.01 14.88 -15.68
C SER A 254 23.07 13.35 -15.55
N ASP A 255 22.69 12.78 -14.40
CA ASP A 255 22.85 11.35 -14.12
C ASP A 255 21.53 10.64 -13.77
N VAL A 256 20.38 11.28 -14.01
CA VAL A 256 19.06 10.77 -13.62
C VAL A 256 18.25 10.36 -14.85
N ILE A 257 17.63 9.21 -14.77
CA ILE A 257 16.72 8.65 -15.77
C ILE A 257 15.29 8.81 -15.28
N ALA A 258 14.49 9.64 -15.97
CA ALA A 258 13.08 9.77 -15.65
C ALA A 258 12.31 8.56 -16.18
N ALA A 259 11.61 7.87 -15.30
CA ALA A 259 10.75 6.73 -15.62
C ALA A 259 9.31 7.02 -15.17
N ILE A 260 8.35 6.52 -15.91
CA ILE A 260 6.93 6.59 -15.59
C ILE A 260 6.46 5.21 -15.17
N GLN A 261 5.79 5.13 -14.02
CA GLN A 261 5.02 3.99 -13.58
C GLN A 261 3.54 4.30 -13.77
N LEU A 262 2.89 3.58 -14.67
CA LEU A 262 1.47 3.69 -14.98
C LEU A 262 0.71 2.53 -14.33
N TRP A 263 -0.39 2.83 -13.66
CA TRP A 263 -1.38 1.86 -13.21
C TRP A 263 -2.71 2.16 -13.91
N ASP A 264 -3.11 1.27 -14.78
CA ASP A 264 -4.33 1.43 -15.57
C ASP A 264 -4.91 0.07 -15.98
N THR A 265 -6.04 0.13 -16.67
CA THR A 265 -6.66 -1.02 -17.31
C THR A 265 -6.38 -0.96 -18.81
N ILE A 266 -5.51 -1.83 -19.29
CA ILE A 266 -4.95 -1.82 -20.66
C ILE A 266 -5.51 -3.01 -21.46
N PRO A 267 -5.82 -2.81 -22.77
CA PRO A 267 -6.23 -3.88 -23.66
C PRO A 267 -5.19 -5.00 -23.75
N GLY A 268 -5.67 -6.26 -23.80
CA GLY A 268 -4.81 -7.42 -23.77
C GLY A 268 -3.89 -7.55 -25.00
N ASP A 269 -4.31 -7.07 -26.16
CA ASP A 269 -3.48 -7.02 -27.37
C ASP A 269 -2.19 -6.20 -27.18
N LEU A 270 -2.29 -5.02 -26.53
CA LEU A 270 -1.13 -4.21 -26.18
C LEU A 270 -0.24 -4.88 -25.13
N LEU A 271 -0.83 -5.55 -24.15
CA LEU A 271 -0.05 -6.27 -23.13
C LEU A 271 0.76 -7.43 -23.73
N ILE A 272 0.20 -8.13 -24.70
CA ILE A 272 0.92 -9.18 -25.46
C ILE A 272 2.05 -8.55 -26.30
N GLU A 273 1.81 -7.41 -26.95
CA GLU A 273 2.85 -6.68 -27.67
C GLU A 273 4.01 -6.26 -26.75
N TRP A 274 3.72 -5.97 -25.49
CA TRP A 274 4.72 -5.61 -24.47
C TRP A 274 5.35 -6.81 -23.77
N GLY A 275 5.04 -8.03 -24.22
CA GLY A 275 5.75 -9.25 -23.81
C GLY A 275 5.04 -10.15 -22.81
N LEU A 276 3.77 -9.88 -22.43
CA LEU A 276 2.99 -10.81 -21.64
C LEU A 276 2.62 -12.05 -22.47
N SER A 277 2.57 -13.19 -21.82
CA SER A 277 2.22 -14.46 -22.48
C SER A 277 0.71 -14.58 -22.74
N GLU A 278 0.35 -15.35 -23.77
CA GLU A 278 -1.05 -15.67 -24.06
C GLU A 278 -1.73 -16.47 -22.92
N GLU A 279 -0.96 -17.13 -22.06
CA GLU A 279 -1.47 -17.81 -20.88
C GLU A 279 -1.92 -16.82 -19.80
N GLU A 280 -1.22 -15.68 -19.65
CA GLU A 280 -1.56 -14.61 -18.74
C GLU A 280 -2.71 -13.75 -19.28
N ILE A 281 -2.84 -13.64 -20.60
CA ILE A 281 -3.87 -12.86 -21.31
C ILE A 281 -4.77 -13.80 -22.13
N PRO A 282 -5.76 -14.45 -21.51
CA PRO A 282 -6.59 -15.43 -22.20
C PRO A 282 -7.53 -14.82 -23.27
N ASP A 283 -7.81 -13.53 -23.21
CA ASP A 283 -8.67 -12.83 -24.17
C ASP A 283 -8.05 -11.46 -24.54
N PRO A 284 -7.36 -11.38 -25.70
CA PRO A 284 -6.70 -10.14 -26.12
C PRO A 284 -7.63 -8.94 -26.32
N GLN A 285 -8.92 -9.17 -26.50
CA GLN A 285 -9.90 -8.09 -26.69
C GLN A 285 -10.42 -7.50 -25.37
N LYS A 286 -10.13 -8.15 -24.25
CA LYS A 286 -10.45 -7.62 -22.93
C LYS A 286 -9.33 -6.72 -22.41
N SER A 287 -9.72 -5.82 -21.51
CA SER A 287 -8.76 -5.00 -20.80
C SER A 287 -8.49 -5.57 -19.40
N TYR A 288 -7.23 -5.48 -18.99
CA TYR A 288 -6.73 -6.05 -17.73
C TYR A 288 -6.08 -4.96 -16.88
N PRO A 289 -6.32 -4.95 -15.55
CA PRO A 289 -5.63 -4.05 -14.65
C PRO A 289 -4.14 -4.45 -14.59
N CYS A 290 -3.27 -3.50 -14.83
CA CYS A 290 -1.83 -3.74 -14.93
C CYS A 290 -0.99 -2.59 -14.40
N GLU A 291 0.27 -2.92 -14.15
CA GLU A 291 1.36 -2.00 -13.86
C GLU A 291 2.33 -1.99 -15.04
N VAL A 292 2.63 -0.80 -15.56
CA VAL A 292 3.55 -0.60 -16.66
C VAL A 292 4.62 0.39 -16.29
N TRP A 293 5.88 0.05 -16.52
CA TRP A 293 7.00 0.96 -16.41
C TRP A 293 7.54 1.29 -17.79
N MET A 294 7.72 2.58 -18.03
CA MET A 294 8.25 3.06 -19.29
C MET A 294 9.26 4.17 -19.09
N VAL A 295 10.24 4.21 -19.97
CA VAL A 295 11.21 5.29 -20.08
C VAL A 295 11.15 5.84 -21.49
N LYS A 296 10.75 7.09 -21.64
CA LYS A 296 10.47 7.71 -22.96
C LYS A 296 9.41 6.90 -23.72
N ASN A 297 9.80 6.22 -24.77
CA ASN A 297 8.91 5.41 -25.63
C ASN A 297 9.15 3.89 -25.47
N THR A 298 9.97 3.49 -24.51
CA THR A 298 10.32 2.08 -24.29
C THR A 298 9.64 1.56 -23.03
N VAL A 299 8.80 0.55 -23.19
CA VAL A 299 8.24 -0.21 -22.07
C VAL A 299 9.32 -1.14 -21.54
N ILE A 300 9.66 -1.01 -20.27
CA ILE A 300 10.68 -1.84 -19.61
C ILE A 300 10.06 -2.90 -18.70
N ARG A 301 8.79 -2.73 -18.34
CA ARG A 301 8.02 -3.68 -17.53
C ARG A 301 6.55 -3.55 -17.87
N ALA A 302 5.87 -4.68 -18.04
CA ALA A 302 4.42 -4.78 -18.06
C ALA A 302 4.01 -6.02 -17.28
N VAL A 303 3.19 -5.87 -16.25
CA VAL A 303 2.73 -6.98 -15.41
C VAL A 303 1.27 -6.79 -15.03
N LEU A 304 0.53 -7.87 -14.87
CA LEU A 304 -0.82 -7.81 -14.34
C LEU A 304 -0.80 -7.36 -12.87
N ASN A 305 -1.84 -6.68 -12.46
CA ASN A 305 -1.97 -6.28 -11.07
C ASN A 305 -2.04 -7.52 -10.17
N TYR A 306 -1.18 -7.57 -9.17
CA TYR A 306 -1.08 -8.68 -8.22
C TYR A 306 -2.25 -8.75 -7.21
N ASP A 307 -3.00 -7.65 -7.02
CA ASP A 307 -4.17 -7.67 -6.14
C ASP A 307 -5.34 -8.41 -6.82
N PRO A 308 -5.88 -9.49 -6.22
CA PRO A 308 -7.02 -10.22 -6.77
C PRO A 308 -8.29 -9.38 -7.00
N LEU A 309 -8.40 -8.25 -6.32
CA LEU A 309 -9.49 -7.27 -6.49
C LEU A 309 -9.15 -6.16 -7.50
N GLY A 310 -7.97 -6.22 -8.13
CA GLY A 310 -7.51 -5.22 -9.07
C GLY A 310 -7.23 -3.84 -8.48
N ARG A 311 -7.08 -3.74 -7.16
CA ARG A 311 -6.84 -2.45 -6.49
C ARG A 311 -5.41 -1.97 -6.71
N LYS A 312 -5.28 -0.67 -6.90
CA LYS A 312 -3.98 0.00 -6.97
C LYS A 312 -3.42 0.22 -5.56
N PRO A 313 -2.11 0.13 -5.36
CA PRO A 313 -1.49 0.26 -4.04
C PRO A 313 -1.36 1.71 -3.55
N TYR A 314 -2.26 2.59 -3.96
CA TYR A 314 -2.21 4.01 -3.60
C TYR A 314 -3.39 4.40 -2.72
N TYR A 315 -3.09 5.19 -1.70
CA TYR A 315 -4.06 5.80 -0.80
C TYR A 315 -3.87 7.30 -0.82
N VAL A 316 -4.92 8.02 -1.22
CA VAL A 316 -4.90 9.48 -1.34
C VAL A 316 -5.90 10.09 -0.37
N THR A 317 -5.47 11.14 0.32
CA THR A 317 -6.32 11.93 1.19
C THR A 317 -5.92 13.40 1.16
N SER A 318 -6.78 14.25 1.70
CA SER A 318 -6.55 15.69 1.87
C SER A 318 -6.97 16.10 3.27
N PHE A 319 -6.46 17.24 3.75
CA PHE A 319 -6.86 17.81 5.04
C PHE A 319 -8.36 18.17 5.03
N GLU A 320 -8.81 18.87 4.01
CA GLU A 320 -10.21 19.18 3.78
C GLU A 320 -10.62 18.66 2.39
N LYS A 321 -11.41 17.57 2.36
CA LYS A 321 -11.82 16.93 1.12
C LYS A 321 -12.91 17.76 0.42
N ILE A 322 -12.71 18.01 -0.87
CA ILE A 322 -13.71 18.62 -1.74
C ILE A 322 -14.55 17.49 -2.36
N PRO A 323 -15.89 17.45 -2.14
CA PRO A 323 -16.75 16.42 -2.74
C PRO A 323 -16.64 16.39 -4.27
N GLY A 324 -16.50 15.16 -4.84
CA GLY A 324 -16.39 14.96 -6.29
C GLY A 324 -14.98 15.25 -6.86
N ARG A 325 -13.96 15.44 -5.99
CA ARG A 325 -12.57 15.59 -6.40
C ARG A 325 -11.66 14.68 -5.57
N LEU A 326 -10.53 14.30 -6.11
CA LEU A 326 -9.52 13.54 -5.40
C LEU A 326 -8.68 14.46 -4.50
N ASP A 327 -8.36 15.65 -4.98
CA ASP A 327 -7.67 16.69 -4.23
C ASP A 327 -8.63 17.47 -3.30
N GLY A 328 -8.04 18.23 -2.39
CA GLY A 328 -8.76 19.05 -1.44
C GLY A 328 -7.99 20.33 -1.11
N ASN A 329 -8.17 20.83 0.09
CA ASN A 329 -7.41 21.96 0.63
C ASN A 329 -6.41 21.47 1.67
N GLY A 330 -5.18 22.03 1.66
CA GLY A 330 -4.24 21.96 2.76
C GLY A 330 -4.63 22.93 3.89
N VAL A 331 -3.79 23.07 4.91
CA VAL A 331 -4.02 23.98 6.04
C VAL A 331 -3.72 25.45 5.68
#